data_9db0fdd8483f9c76dfba8fea45a7de74
#
_entry.id   9db0fdd8483f9c76dfba8fea45a7de74
#
_cell.length_a   1.000
_cell.length_b   1.000
_cell.length_c   1.000
_cell.angle_alpha   90.00
_cell.angle_beta   90.00
_cell.angle_gamma   90.00
#
_symmetry.space_group_name_H-M   'P 1'
#
loop_
_entity.id
_entity.type
_entity.pdbx_description
1 polymer ?
#
loop_
_entity_poly.entity_id
_entity_poly.type
_entity_poly.pdbx_seq_one_letter_code
_entity_poly.pdbx_strand_id
1 'polypeptide(L)'
;MPELLVCEFMKLKRKKLIPAIVALSVLFPLLVVYVTKSGMSGDMSAAYLQQRFDYSYSLMLSYGLVLLEPCLLGILASLLFFLERDNDTFKNIRVIPVTTTKLVLAKILVLLIYSLIYTLANVLFTVLFTWILGAGTVYELGFKIGLACLFSVGITVASLPVIVLSLIHI
;
A
#
# COMPACT_ATOMS: atom_id res chain seq x y z
N MET A 1 5.34 -22.04 -8.23
CA MET A 1 5.09 -20.62 -8.02
C MET A 1 3.92 -20.34 -7.05
N PRO A 2 2.68 -20.86 -7.24
CA PRO A 2 1.57 -20.53 -6.33
C PRO A 2 1.82 -20.99 -4.89
N GLU A 3 2.40 -22.13 -4.67
CA GLU A 3 2.71 -22.64 -3.32
C GLU A 3 3.71 -21.77 -2.56
N LEU A 4 4.73 -21.25 -3.26
CA LEU A 4 5.70 -20.30 -2.68
C LEU A 4 5.03 -18.99 -2.27
N LEU A 5 4.13 -18.45 -3.09
CA LEU A 5 3.38 -17.25 -2.77
C LEU A 5 2.53 -17.45 -1.51
N VAL A 6 1.81 -18.56 -1.43
CA VAL A 6 0.97 -18.89 -0.25
C VAL A 6 1.82 -18.99 1.01
N CYS A 7 3.00 -19.62 0.94
CA CYS A 7 3.92 -19.67 2.07
C CYS A 7 4.36 -18.28 2.54
N GLU A 8 4.74 -17.38 1.62
CA GLU A 8 5.16 -16.03 1.96
C GLU A 8 4.01 -15.21 2.58
N PHE A 9 2.79 -15.33 2.04
CA PHE A 9 1.60 -14.72 2.64
C PHE A 9 1.32 -15.24 4.06
N MET A 10 1.45 -16.54 4.31
CA MET A 10 1.24 -17.13 5.64
C MET A 10 2.28 -16.65 6.64
N LYS A 11 3.53 -16.44 6.23
CA LYS A 11 4.59 -15.87 7.10
C LYS A 11 4.21 -14.46 7.58
N LEU A 12 3.71 -13.61 6.69
CA LEU A 12 3.28 -12.24 7.00
C LEU A 12 2.02 -12.21 7.87
N LYS A 13 1.03 -13.08 7.60
CA LYS A 13 -0.24 -13.13 8.34
C LYS A 13 -0.05 -13.32 9.85
N ARG A 14 1.01 -14.00 10.28
CA ARG A 14 1.32 -14.24 11.69
C ARG A 14 1.93 -13.03 12.41
N LYS A 15 2.29 -11.96 11.70
CA LYS A 15 2.93 -10.78 12.29
C LYS A 15 1.91 -9.71 12.63
N LYS A 16 2.10 -9.04 13.78
CA LYS A 16 1.27 -7.93 14.26
C LYS A 16 1.30 -6.69 13.34
N LEU A 17 2.10 -6.72 12.28
CA LEU A 17 2.26 -5.62 11.35
C LEU A 17 1.07 -5.47 10.38
N ILE A 18 0.42 -6.59 10.01
CA ILE A 18 -0.76 -6.53 9.13
C ILE A 18 -1.88 -5.68 9.72
N PRO A 19 -2.31 -5.89 10.99
CA PRO A 19 -3.31 -5.02 11.59
C PRO A 19 -2.87 -3.54 11.65
N ALA A 20 -1.57 -3.25 11.80
CA ALA A 20 -1.07 -1.88 11.76
C ALA A 20 -1.22 -1.24 10.35
N ILE A 21 -0.95 -1.99 9.29
CA ILE A 21 -1.16 -1.54 7.90
C ILE A 21 -2.64 -1.27 7.64
N VAL A 22 -3.52 -2.18 8.08
CA VAL A 22 -4.98 -2.01 7.97
C VAL A 22 -5.44 -0.77 8.75
N ALA A 23 -4.97 -0.60 9.99
CA ALA A 23 -5.29 0.59 10.78
C ALA A 23 -4.84 1.88 10.08
N LEU A 24 -3.65 1.90 9.49
CA LEU A 24 -3.13 3.05 8.76
C LEU A 24 -3.94 3.35 7.50
N SER A 25 -4.36 2.31 6.76
CA SER A 25 -5.19 2.47 5.56
C SER A 25 -6.60 3.01 5.85
N VAL A 26 -7.07 2.91 7.10
CA VAL A 26 -8.35 3.48 7.55
C VAL A 26 -8.16 4.88 8.14
N LEU A 27 -7.20 5.03 9.06
CA LEU A 27 -6.98 6.28 9.79
C LEU A 27 -6.51 7.43 8.88
N PHE A 28 -5.63 7.12 7.93
CA PHE A 28 -5.08 8.14 7.04
C PHE A 28 -6.15 8.79 6.14
N PRO A 29 -6.97 8.05 5.39
CA PRO A 29 -8.07 8.65 4.61
C PRO A 29 -9.09 9.40 5.47
N LEU A 30 -9.40 8.90 6.67
CA LEU A 30 -10.29 9.59 7.61
C LEU A 30 -9.74 10.97 7.97
N LEU A 31 -8.45 11.05 8.32
CA LEU A 31 -7.78 12.30 8.66
C LEU A 31 -7.77 13.27 7.47
N VAL A 32 -7.44 12.80 6.27
CA VAL A 32 -7.42 13.62 5.05
C VAL A 32 -8.79 14.22 4.77
N VAL A 33 -9.85 13.40 4.78
CA VAL A 33 -11.22 13.88 4.51
C VAL A 33 -11.69 14.83 5.61
N TYR A 34 -11.37 14.56 6.87
CA TYR A 34 -11.70 15.44 8.00
C TYR A 34 -11.03 16.82 7.88
N VAL A 35 -9.72 16.85 7.59
CA VAL A 35 -8.96 18.10 7.41
C VAL A 35 -9.50 18.88 6.20
N THR A 36 -9.80 18.22 5.10
CA THR A 36 -10.36 18.88 3.93
C THR A 36 -11.75 19.46 4.22
N LYS A 37 -12.57 18.74 4.98
CA LYS A 37 -13.89 19.23 5.39
C LYS A 37 -13.79 20.47 6.30
N SER A 38 -12.88 20.48 7.26
CA SER A 38 -12.71 21.58 8.21
C SER A 38 -11.99 22.80 7.64
N GLY A 39 -11.06 22.58 6.69
CA GLY A 39 -10.26 23.65 6.08
C GLY A 39 -10.94 24.39 4.94
N MET A 40 -11.95 23.82 4.30
CA MET A 40 -12.66 24.41 3.18
C MET A 40 -14.11 24.75 3.58
N SER A 41 -14.33 25.98 4.07
CA SER A 41 -15.67 26.53 4.32
C SER A 41 -16.10 27.34 3.09
N GLY A 42 -17.13 26.90 2.39
CA GLY A 42 -17.66 27.57 1.21
C GLY A 42 -19.09 27.10 0.88
N ASP A 43 -19.64 27.67 -0.18
CA ASP A 43 -20.98 27.36 -0.65
C ASP A 43 -21.12 25.88 -1.04
N MET A 44 -22.28 25.26 -0.70
CA MET A 44 -22.58 23.86 -1.03
C MET A 44 -22.98 23.68 -2.52
N SER A 45 -22.30 24.35 -3.44
CA SER A 45 -22.52 24.13 -4.86
C SER A 45 -21.93 22.80 -5.31
N ALA A 46 -22.52 22.16 -6.32
CA ALA A 46 -22.06 20.87 -6.83
C ALA A 46 -20.59 20.93 -7.31
N ALA A 47 -20.20 22.02 -7.95
CA ALA A 47 -18.81 22.25 -8.40
C ALA A 47 -17.83 22.33 -7.22
N TYR A 48 -18.21 22.99 -6.15
CA TYR A 48 -17.38 23.09 -4.94
C TYR A 48 -17.21 21.75 -4.24
N LEU A 49 -18.28 20.94 -4.16
CA LEU A 49 -18.22 19.60 -3.58
C LEU A 49 -17.33 18.65 -4.42
N GLN A 50 -17.33 18.78 -5.75
CA GLN A 50 -16.40 18.06 -6.62
C GLN A 50 -14.96 18.46 -6.36
N GLN A 51 -14.69 19.77 -6.31
CA GLN A 51 -13.34 20.29 -6.05
C GLN A 51 -12.79 19.82 -4.69
N ARG A 52 -13.63 19.75 -3.67
CA ARG A 52 -13.25 19.20 -2.34
C ARG A 52 -12.88 17.74 -2.42
N PHE A 53 -13.64 16.94 -3.16
CA PHE A 53 -13.31 15.52 -3.35
C PHE A 53 -11.98 15.37 -4.09
N ASP A 54 -11.74 16.14 -5.16
CA ASP A 54 -10.48 16.12 -5.90
C ASP A 54 -9.28 16.51 -5.04
N TYR A 55 -9.46 17.51 -4.20
CA TYR A 55 -8.42 17.91 -3.26
C TYR A 55 -8.11 16.81 -2.24
N SER A 56 -9.14 16.19 -1.65
CA SER A 56 -8.96 15.05 -0.74
C SER A 56 -8.26 13.89 -1.43
N TYR A 57 -8.66 13.59 -2.67
CA TYR A 57 -8.05 12.54 -3.46
C TYR A 57 -6.59 12.84 -3.81
N SER A 58 -6.27 14.07 -4.19
CA SER A 58 -4.88 14.47 -4.48
C SER A 58 -3.98 14.42 -3.24
N LEU A 59 -4.49 14.80 -2.06
CA LEU A 59 -3.78 14.64 -0.80
C LEU A 59 -3.53 13.16 -0.47
N MET A 60 -4.53 12.31 -0.70
CA MET A 60 -4.39 10.87 -0.51
C MET A 60 -3.33 10.29 -1.45
N LEU A 61 -3.30 10.68 -2.72
CA LEU A 61 -2.25 10.26 -3.65
C LEU A 61 -0.86 10.73 -3.19
N SER A 62 -0.71 12.02 -2.85
CA SER A 62 0.57 12.61 -2.51
C SER A 62 1.16 12.07 -1.22
N TYR A 63 0.38 12.01 -0.16
CA TYR A 63 0.86 11.58 1.16
C TYR A 63 0.63 10.09 1.42
N GLY A 64 -0.51 9.55 1.01
CA GLY A 64 -0.85 8.15 1.23
C GLY A 64 -0.06 7.20 0.34
N LEU A 65 0.07 7.52 -0.94
CA LEU A 65 0.80 6.64 -1.87
C LEU A 65 2.28 7.06 -1.99
N VAL A 66 2.59 8.31 -2.30
CA VAL A 66 3.98 8.71 -2.58
C VAL A 66 4.85 8.68 -1.33
N LEU A 67 4.32 9.01 -0.15
CA LEU A 67 5.10 9.05 1.09
C LEU A 67 4.96 7.77 1.92
N LEU A 68 3.72 7.35 2.24
CA LEU A 68 3.50 6.24 3.19
C LEU A 68 3.71 4.87 2.55
N GLU A 69 3.33 4.67 1.30
CA GLU A 69 3.45 3.36 0.64
C GLU A 69 4.90 2.86 0.54
N PRO A 70 5.91 3.67 0.11
CA PRO A 70 7.30 3.20 0.10
C PRO A 70 7.83 2.83 1.49
N CYS A 71 7.41 3.58 2.53
CA CYS A 71 7.78 3.26 3.91
C CYS A 71 7.20 1.90 4.34
N LEU A 72 5.92 1.64 4.02
CA LEU A 72 5.28 0.37 4.30
C LEU A 72 5.92 -0.79 3.53
N LEU A 73 6.23 -0.58 2.25
CA LEU A 73 6.92 -1.57 1.42
C LEU A 73 8.32 -1.88 1.96
N GLY A 74 9.06 -0.87 2.42
CA GLY A 74 10.37 -1.04 3.06
C GLY A 74 10.28 -1.91 4.32
N ILE A 75 9.31 -1.66 5.18
CA ILE A 75 9.07 -2.44 6.40
C ILE A 75 8.67 -3.89 6.03
N LEU A 76 7.73 -4.06 5.10
CA LEU A 76 7.30 -5.38 4.64
C LEU A 76 8.45 -6.18 4.01
N ALA A 77 9.25 -5.53 3.17
CA ALA A 77 10.41 -6.14 2.55
C ALA A 77 11.43 -6.58 3.61
N SER A 78 11.77 -5.70 4.56
CA SER A 78 12.70 -6.06 5.63
C SER A 78 12.22 -7.28 6.41
N LEU A 79 10.94 -7.35 6.76
CA LEU A 79 10.38 -8.52 7.44
C LEU A 79 10.45 -9.80 6.61
N LEU A 80 10.12 -9.73 5.31
CA LEU A 80 10.15 -10.90 4.42
C LEU A 80 11.56 -11.49 4.28
N PHE A 81 12.59 -10.64 4.35
CA PHE A 81 13.97 -11.07 4.19
C PHE A 81 14.63 -11.41 5.55
N PHE A 82 14.42 -10.61 6.61
CA PHE A 82 14.97 -10.88 7.93
C PHE A 82 14.43 -12.17 8.56
N LEU A 83 13.15 -12.50 8.34
CA LEU A 83 12.56 -13.74 8.88
C LEU A 83 13.28 -15.00 8.42
N GLU A 84 13.88 -15.00 7.24
CA GLU A 84 14.61 -16.14 6.73
C GLU A 84 16.04 -16.20 7.29
N ARG A 85 16.62 -15.05 7.61
CA ARG A 85 17.95 -14.95 8.19
C ARG A 85 17.95 -15.36 9.66
N ASP A 86 17.02 -14.81 10.47
CA ASP A 86 16.96 -15.08 11.91
C ASP A 86 16.65 -16.53 12.27
N ASN A 87 15.94 -17.24 11.39
CA ASN A 87 15.56 -18.63 11.65
C ASN A 87 16.55 -19.67 11.03
N ASP A 88 17.73 -19.26 10.59
CA ASP A 88 18.71 -20.14 9.87
C ASP A 88 18.08 -20.92 8.68
N THR A 89 16.89 -20.47 8.23
CA THR A 89 16.11 -21.14 7.20
C THR A 89 16.83 -21.07 5.84
N PHE A 90 17.76 -20.13 5.68
CA PHE A 90 18.62 -20.06 4.48
C PHE A 90 19.43 -21.33 4.24
N LYS A 91 19.87 -22.00 5.32
CA LYS A 91 20.60 -23.28 5.20
C LYS A 91 19.67 -24.38 4.71
N ASN A 92 18.44 -24.41 5.20
CA ASN A 92 17.44 -25.42 4.84
C ASN A 92 16.84 -25.17 3.43
N ILE A 93 16.73 -23.91 2.98
CA ILE A 93 16.26 -23.58 1.63
C ILE A 93 17.26 -24.01 0.56
N ARG A 94 18.57 -24.04 0.86
CA ARG A 94 19.61 -24.55 -0.06
C ARG A 94 19.50 -26.06 -0.34
N VAL A 95 18.81 -26.81 0.52
CA VAL A 95 18.59 -28.26 0.34
C VAL A 95 17.37 -28.52 -0.58
N ILE A 96 16.48 -27.52 -0.72
CA ILE A 96 15.30 -27.65 -1.58
C ILE A 96 15.71 -27.17 -3.00
N PRO A 97 15.34 -27.91 -4.08
CA PRO A 97 15.71 -27.55 -5.45
C PRO A 97 14.90 -26.36 -6.00
N VAL A 98 14.89 -25.24 -5.26
CA VAL A 98 14.25 -23.97 -5.68
C VAL A 98 15.35 -22.98 -6.03
N THR A 99 15.31 -22.44 -7.24
CA THR A 99 16.27 -21.41 -7.68
C THR A 99 16.03 -20.12 -6.90
N THR A 100 17.12 -19.50 -6.44
CA THR A 100 17.09 -18.23 -5.67
C THR A 100 16.28 -17.15 -6.38
N THR A 101 16.36 -17.12 -7.72
CA THR A 101 15.59 -16.17 -8.55
C THR A 101 14.07 -16.33 -8.38
N LYS A 102 13.58 -17.58 -8.32
CA LYS A 102 12.14 -17.83 -8.12
C LYS A 102 11.66 -17.38 -6.74
N LEU A 103 12.51 -17.52 -5.73
CA LEU A 103 12.22 -17.09 -4.36
C LEU A 103 12.14 -15.57 -4.25
N VAL A 104 13.13 -14.86 -4.82
CA VAL A 104 13.13 -13.39 -4.87
C VAL A 104 11.92 -12.86 -5.64
N LEU A 105 11.60 -13.45 -6.79
CA LEU A 105 10.46 -13.07 -7.60
C LEU A 105 9.12 -13.27 -6.86
N ALA A 106 8.99 -14.35 -6.10
CA ALA A 106 7.82 -14.57 -5.25
C ALA A 106 7.65 -13.48 -4.20
N LYS A 107 8.73 -13.03 -3.56
CA LYS A 107 8.71 -11.95 -2.56
C LYS A 107 8.32 -10.61 -3.18
N ILE A 108 8.87 -10.27 -4.34
CA ILE A 108 8.52 -9.06 -5.08
C ILE A 108 7.02 -9.07 -5.42
N LEU A 109 6.50 -10.21 -5.86
CA LEU A 109 5.09 -10.36 -6.23
C LEU A 109 4.17 -10.19 -5.00
N VAL A 110 4.58 -10.69 -3.84
CA VAL A 110 3.88 -10.47 -2.56
C VAL A 110 3.85 -8.98 -2.21
N LEU A 111 4.98 -8.26 -2.33
CA LEU A 111 5.03 -6.83 -2.06
C LEU A 111 4.10 -6.04 -2.99
N LEU A 112 4.07 -6.39 -4.28
CA LEU A 112 3.18 -5.75 -5.26
C LEU A 112 1.70 -5.99 -4.93
N ILE A 113 1.33 -7.20 -4.51
CA ILE A 113 -0.05 -7.50 -4.11
C ILE A 113 -0.45 -6.69 -2.86
N TYR A 114 0.44 -6.60 -1.86
CA TYR A 114 0.18 -5.79 -0.66
C TYR A 114 0.06 -4.29 -0.98
N SER A 115 0.88 -3.77 -1.87
CA SER A 115 0.82 -2.40 -2.36
C SER A 115 -0.55 -2.11 -3.02
N LEU A 116 -1.01 -2.96 -3.92
CA LEU A 116 -2.31 -2.83 -4.55
C LEU A 116 -3.48 -2.91 -3.55
N ILE A 117 -3.42 -3.85 -2.60
CA ILE A 117 -4.44 -3.96 -1.55
C ILE A 117 -4.48 -2.68 -0.69
N TYR A 118 -3.32 -2.17 -0.30
CA TYR A 118 -3.21 -0.92 0.47
C TYR A 118 -3.80 0.27 -0.30
N THR A 119 -3.47 0.39 -1.59
CA THR A 119 -3.99 1.46 -2.46
C THR A 119 -5.49 1.39 -2.62
N LEU A 120 -6.02 0.21 -2.94
CA LEU A 120 -7.47 0.00 -3.06
C LEU A 120 -8.19 0.32 -1.76
N ALA A 121 -7.65 -0.09 -0.63
CA ALA A 121 -8.21 0.22 0.68
C ALA A 121 -8.23 1.74 0.92
N ASN A 122 -7.13 2.46 0.66
CA ASN A 122 -7.08 3.92 0.81
C ASN A 122 -8.12 4.64 -0.06
N VAL A 123 -8.25 4.25 -1.34
CA VAL A 123 -9.25 4.85 -2.24
C VAL A 123 -10.67 4.57 -1.74
N LEU A 124 -10.97 3.31 -1.38
CA LEU A 124 -12.29 2.91 -0.88
C LEU A 124 -12.64 3.67 0.40
N PHE A 125 -11.73 3.76 1.37
CA PHE A 125 -11.98 4.49 2.61
C PHE A 125 -12.08 6.00 2.38
N THR A 126 -11.34 6.58 1.44
CA THR A 126 -11.50 7.99 1.06
C THR A 126 -12.90 8.26 0.52
N VAL A 127 -13.40 7.41 -0.37
CA VAL A 127 -14.77 7.51 -0.92
C VAL A 127 -15.81 7.33 0.18
N LEU A 128 -15.65 6.32 1.01
CA LEU A 128 -16.58 6.00 2.10
C LEU A 128 -16.66 7.15 3.12
N PHE A 129 -15.53 7.69 3.55
CA PHE A 129 -15.51 8.81 4.49
C PHE A 129 -16.01 10.12 3.86
N THR A 130 -15.73 10.35 2.58
CA THR A 130 -16.30 11.50 1.85
C THR A 130 -17.82 11.42 1.85
N TRP A 131 -18.39 10.24 1.65
CA TRP A 131 -19.83 10.02 1.66
C TRP A 131 -20.42 10.16 3.07
N ILE A 132 -19.84 9.51 4.08
CA ILE A 132 -20.33 9.56 5.48
C ILE A 132 -20.27 10.98 6.04
N LEU A 133 -19.18 11.70 5.80
CA LEU A 133 -18.97 13.04 6.33
C LEU A 133 -19.66 14.13 5.49
N GLY A 134 -20.25 13.78 4.34
CA GLY A 134 -20.82 14.76 3.42
C GLY A 134 -19.77 15.77 2.93
N ALA A 135 -18.51 15.31 2.77
CA ALA A 135 -17.39 16.18 2.49
C ALA A 135 -17.21 16.50 1.00
N GLY A 136 -17.95 15.85 0.10
CA GLY A 136 -17.88 16.10 -1.34
C GLY A 136 -18.73 15.11 -2.14
N THR A 137 -18.77 15.29 -3.46
CA THR A 137 -19.43 14.40 -4.41
C THR A 137 -18.39 13.55 -5.14
N VAL A 138 -18.57 12.24 -5.09
CA VAL A 138 -17.69 11.27 -5.77
C VAL A 138 -18.08 11.20 -7.25
N TYR A 139 -17.11 11.34 -8.14
CA TYR A 139 -17.30 11.20 -9.59
C TYR A 139 -16.07 10.51 -10.22
N GLU A 140 -16.26 9.96 -11.41
CA GLU A 140 -15.21 9.25 -12.19
C GLU A 140 -14.40 8.23 -11.38
N LEU A 141 -15.08 7.50 -10.49
CA LEU A 141 -14.43 6.58 -9.55
C LEU A 141 -13.54 5.55 -10.26
N GLY A 142 -13.99 5.00 -11.40
CA GLY A 142 -13.23 4.01 -12.15
C GLY A 142 -11.88 4.55 -12.65
N PHE A 143 -11.86 5.77 -13.19
CA PHE A 143 -10.64 6.42 -13.63
C PHE A 143 -9.69 6.70 -12.46
N LYS A 144 -10.21 7.18 -11.33
CA LYS A 144 -9.42 7.47 -10.13
C LYS A 144 -8.81 6.21 -9.51
N ILE A 145 -9.56 5.10 -9.46
CA ILE A 145 -9.02 3.80 -9.02
C ILE A 145 -7.91 3.36 -9.96
N GLY A 146 -8.12 3.42 -11.27
CA GLY A 146 -7.11 3.04 -12.26
C GLY A 146 -5.83 3.86 -12.14
N LEU A 147 -5.95 5.17 -11.96
CA LEU A 147 -4.83 6.08 -11.75
C LEU A 147 -4.06 5.74 -10.47
N ALA A 148 -4.76 5.54 -9.35
CA ALA A 148 -4.15 5.18 -8.08
C ALA A 148 -3.39 3.85 -8.16
N CYS A 149 -3.97 2.82 -8.80
CA CYS A 149 -3.30 1.54 -9.01
C CYS A 149 -2.05 1.68 -9.89
N LEU A 150 -2.09 2.50 -10.93
CA LEU A 150 -0.96 2.77 -11.79
C LEU A 150 0.18 3.45 -11.02
N PHE A 151 -0.14 4.44 -10.19
CA PHE A 151 0.82 5.09 -9.29
C PHE A 151 1.44 4.09 -8.31
N SER A 152 0.65 3.25 -7.68
CA SER A 152 1.10 2.24 -6.73
C SER A 152 2.08 1.24 -7.38
N VAL A 153 1.77 0.74 -8.58
CA VAL A 153 2.70 -0.11 -9.34
C VAL A 153 4.00 0.62 -9.64
N GLY A 154 3.92 1.88 -10.08
CA GLY A 154 5.10 2.71 -10.34
C GLY A 154 5.99 2.89 -9.09
N ILE A 155 5.38 3.21 -7.95
CA ILE A 155 6.07 3.36 -6.67
C ILE A 155 6.71 2.03 -6.22
N THR A 156 5.99 0.92 -6.36
CA THR A 156 6.52 -0.41 -6.04
C THR A 156 7.74 -0.72 -6.89
N VAL A 157 7.67 -0.52 -8.20
CA VAL A 157 8.80 -0.74 -9.11
C VAL A 157 9.97 0.19 -8.78
N ALA A 158 9.73 1.46 -8.49
CA ALA A 158 10.77 2.43 -8.13
C ALA A 158 11.44 2.10 -6.78
N SER A 159 10.73 1.49 -5.84
CA SER A 159 11.26 1.09 -4.54
C SER A 159 12.09 -0.20 -4.58
N LEU A 160 11.90 -1.07 -5.59
CA LEU A 160 12.60 -2.35 -5.71
C LEU A 160 14.12 -2.23 -5.71
N PRO A 161 14.77 -1.31 -6.46
CA PRO A 161 16.25 -1.18 -6.43
C PRO A 161 16.78 -0.87 -5.04
N VAL A 162 16.08 0.01 -4.29
CA VAL A 162 16.48 0.38 -2.93
C VAL A 162 16.34 -0.83 -1.99
N ILE A 163 15.26 -1.58 -2.10
CA ILE A 163 15.01 -2.79 -1.31
C ILE A 163 16.08 -3.85 -1.61
N VAL A 164 16.38 -4.09 -2.89
CA VAL A 164 17.36 -5.10 -3.31
C VAL A 164 18.77 -4.70 -2.88
N LEU A 165 19.16 -3.44 -3.04
CA LEU A 165 20.47 -2.94 -2.59
C LEU A 165 20.64 -3.04 -1.08
N SER A 166 19.61 -2.68 -0.31
CA SER A 166 19.59 -2.84 1.15
C SER A 166 19.82 -4.29 1.58
N LEU A 167 19.35 -5.24 0.79
CA LEU A 167 19.49 -6.67 1.06
C LEU A 167 20.87 -7.25 0.71
N ILE A 168 21.56 -6.67 -0.29
CA ILE A 168 22.89 -7.09 -0.71
C ILE A 168 23.95 -6.61 0.31
N HIS A 169 23.70 -5.46 0.94
CA HIS A 169 24.63 -4.88 1.93
C HIS A 169 24.48 -5.42 3.36
N ILE A 170 23.50 -6.26 3.62
CA ILE A 170 23.29 -6.94 4.90
C ILE A 170 23.67 -8.41 4.79
#